data_738d5f3bd6cc23a13809d80f74f5b855
#
_entry.id   738d5f3bd6cc23a13809d80f74f5b855
#
_cell.length_a   1.000
_cell.length_b   1.000
_cell.length_c   1.000
_cell.angle_alpha   90.00
_cell.angle_beta   90.00
_cell.angle_gamma   90.00
#
_symmetry.space_group_name_H-M   'P 1'
#
loop_
_entity.id
_entity.type
_entity.pdbx_description
1 polymer ?
#
loop_
_entity_poly.entity_id
_entity_poly.type
_entity_poly.pdbx_seq_one_letter_code
_entity_poly.pdbx_strand_id
1 'polypeptide(L)'
;MKIIFIGDIVGRSGRKAVSTNLDDIKEKFKPDIILANAENAASGYGLTKKIAKELFDQGIHVLTLGNHAWDQREMLSYIEECPKIVRAINYPKGVPGKGEFKIILNDGRSLIVIQTMLRLFMGMNLDDPFAAVANRLSSEYLGTTCNGILIDLHGEATSEKNAFAHFVDGKVTAIIGTHTHVPTADARLLDNKTAYITDVGMTGDYNSVIGMDKENPIHGFTKGYRSEGRFIPANGKGKICGVFIESNDKNGLAYRIETFQI
;
A
#
# COMPACT_ATOMS: atom_id res chain seq x y z
N MET A 1 10.81 5.49 -15.08
CA MET A 1 10.47 4.22 -14.39
C MET A 1 8.97 4.00 -14.46
N LYS A 2 8.53 2.76 -14.68
CA LYS A 2 7.11 2.36 -14.73
C LYS A 2 6.77 1.53 -13.49
N ILE A 3 5.86 2.02 -12.67
CA ILE A 3 5.53 1.43 -11.38
C ILE A 3 4.04 1.07 -11.36
N ILE A 4 3.73 -0.14 -10.92
CA ILE A 4 2.37 -0.55 -10.52
C ILE A 4 2.33 -0.62 -9.00
N PHE A 5 1.28 -0.03 -8.41
CA PHE A 5 0.91 -0.24 -7.02
C PHE A 5 -0.50 -0.82 -6.96
N ILE A 6 -0.63 -2.00 -6.34
CA ILE A 6 -1.89 -2.71 -6.13
C ILE A 6 -2.39 -2.37 -4.72
N GLY A 7 -3.65 -1.95 -4.62
CA GLY A 7 -4.27 -1.60 -3.35
C GLY A 7 -4.54 -2.81 -2.45
N ASP A 8 -4.98 -2.52 -1.24
CA ASP A 8 -5.15 -3.44 -0.11
C ASP A 8 -5.71 -4.80 -0.52
N ILE A 9 -4.86 -5.84 -0.50
CA ILE A 9 -5.27 -7.20 -0.88
C ILE A 9 -6.07 -7.81 0.26
N VAL A 10 -7.38 -8.03 0.05
CA VAL A 10 -8.29 -8.53 1.08
C VAL A 10 -8.61 -10.00 0.89
N GLY A 11 -8.13 -10.82 1.81
CA GLY A 11 -8.48 -12.23 1.95
C GLY A 11 -8.23 -13.08 0.69
N ARG A 12 -8.98 -14.16 0.56
CA ARG A 12 -8.87 -15.11 -0.57
C ARG A 12 -9.29 -14.47 -1.89
N SER A 13 -10.37 -13.69 -1.87
CA SER A 13 -10.90 -13.02 -3.06
C SER A 13 -9.87 -12.10 -3.69
N GLY A 14 -9.19 -11.27 -2.86
CA GLY A 14 -8.12 -10.38 -3.31
C GLY A 14 -6.93 -11.13 -3.88
N ARG A 15 -6.41 -12.14 -3.17
CA ARG A 15 -5.29 -12.96 -3.69
C ARG A 15 -5.63 -13.65 -5.00
N LYS A 16 -6.87 -14.16 -5.15
CA LYS A 16 -7.33 -14.77 -6.40
C LYS A 16 -7.43 -13.73 -7.53
N ALA A 17 -7.91 -12.53 -7.24
CA ALA A 17 -7.93 -11.45 -8.23
C ALA A 17 -6.52 -11.14 -8.73
N VAL A 18 -5.53 -11.05 -7.83
CA VAL A 18 -4.11 -10.88 -8.21
C VAL A 18 -3.66 -12.02 -9.12
N SER A 19 -3.79 -13.26 -8.69
CA SER A 19 -3.31 -14.42 -9.47
C SER A 19 -3.97 -14.57 -10.85
N THR A 20 -5.19 -14.05 -11.02
CA THR A 20 -5.93 -14.16 -12.27
C THR A 20 -5.59 -13.05 -13.26
N ASN A 21 -5.32 -11.83 -12.77
CA ASN A 21 -5.26 -10.64 -13.65
C ASN A 21 -3.86 -10.00 -13.72
N LEU A 22 -2.89 -10.47 -12.91
CA LEU A 22 -1.58 -9.80 -12.84
C LEU A 22 -0.79 -9.87 -14.14
N ASP A 23 -0.93 -10.97 -14.89
CA ASP A 23 -0.23 -11.11 -16.17
C ASP A 23 -0.80 -10.18 -17.25
N ASP A 24 -2.12 -9.97 -17.28
CA ASP A 24 -2.75 -8.99 -18.17
C ASP A 24 -2.29 -7.56 -17.83
N ILE A 25 -2.13 -7.25 -16.54
CA ILE A 25 -1.59 -5.96 -16.06
C ILE A 25 -0.14 -5.80 -16.51
N LYS A 26 0.69 -6.84 -16.39
CA LYS A 26 2.09 -6.83 -16.85
C LYS A 26 2.17 -6.61 -18.36
N GLU A 27 1.32 -7.27 -19.14
CA GLU A 27 1.27 -7.11 -20.59
C GLU A 27 0.85 -5.71 -21.00
N LYS A 28 -0.21 -5.17 -20.37
CA LYS A 28 -0.76 -3.85 -20.68
C LYS A 28 0.20 -2.71 -20.34
N PHE A 29 0.78 -2.72 -19.15
CA PHE A 29 1.54 -1.58 -18.63
C PHE A 29 3.06 -1.76 -18.74
N LYS A 30 3.55 -2.99 -18.90
CA LYS A 30 4.98 -3.35 -18.97
C LYS A 30 5.78 -2.68 -17.85
N PRO A 31 5.39 -2.90 -16.57
CA PRO A 31 6.01 -2.22 -15.43
C PRO A 31 7.43 -2.70 -15.19
N ASP A 32 8.30 -1.79 -14.76
CA ASP A 32 9.62 -2.12 -14.22
C ASP A 32 9.51 -2.78 -12.85
N ILE A 33 8.48 -2.38 -12.08
CA ILE A 33 8.27 -2.84 -10.70
C ILE A 33 6.79 -2.89 -10.34
N ILE A 34 6.42 -3.90 -9.54
CA ILE A 34 5.06 -4.10 -9.01
C ILE A 34 5.13 -4.15 -7.50
N LEU A 35 4.34 -3.31 -6.83
CA LEU A 35 4.19 -3.20 -5.39
C LEU A 35 2.74 -3.51 -5.01
N ALA A 36 2.49 -3.94 -3.77
CA ALA A 36 1.13 -4.14 -3.27
C ALA A 36 1.06 -3.90 -1.77
N ASN A 37 -0.08 -3.39 -1.29
CA ASN A 37 -0.41 -3.46 0.12
C ASN A 37 -1.04 -4.82 0.43
N ALA A 38 -0.46 -5.57 1.38
CA ALA A 38 -0.85 -6.93 1.72
C ALA A 38 -1.33 -7.09 3.18
N GLU A 39 -1.62 -5.98 3.87
CA GLU A 39 -1.98 -6.04 5.29
C GLU A 39 -3.26 -6.85 5.60
N ASN A 40 -4.16 -6.99 4.62
CA ASN A 40 -5.42 -7.74 4.75
C ASN A 40 -5.42 -9.09 4.03
N ALA A 41 -4.27 -9.54 3.51
CA ALA A 41 -4.18 -10.72 2.65
C ALA A 41 -4.49 -12.05 3.37
N ALA A 42 -4.21 -12.15 4.68
CA ALA A 42 -4.47 -13.32 5.50
C ALA A 42 -5.85 -13.22 6.18
N SER A 43 -6.88 -13.70 5.51
CA SER A 43 -8.26 -13.72 6.05
C SER A 43 -8.76 -12.35 6.52
N GLY A 44 -8.35 -11.28 5.82
CA GLY A 44 -8.74 -9.90 6.13
C GLY A 44 -7.89 -9.22 7.21
N TYR A 45 -6.94 -9.92 7.82
CA TYR A 45 -6.17 -9.42 8.96
C TYR A 45 -4.73 -9.92 8.91
N GLY A 46 -3.81 -9.04 8.57
CA GLY A 46 -2.37 -9.33 8.53
C GLY A 46 -1.93 -10.09 7.28
N LEU A 47 -0.67 -10.50 7.32
CA LEU A 47 0.03 -11.24 6.29
C LEU A 47 0.72 -12.45 6.91
N THR A 48 0.69 -13.62 6.25
CA THR A 48 1.45 -14.80 6.64
C THR A 48 2.67 -15.00 5.76
N LYS A 49 3.69 -15.72 6.27
CA LYS A 49 4.89 -16.11 5.51
C LYS A 49 4.52 -16.83 4.20
N LYS A 50 3.54 -17.75 4.28
CA LYS A 50 3.07 -18.49 3.11
C LYS A 50 2.48 -17.57 2.06
N ILE A 51 1.57 -16.66 2.45
CA ILE A 51 0.92 -15.73 1.52
C ILE A 51 1.92 -14.73 0.95
N ALA A 52 2.86 -14.23 1.75
CA ALA A 52 3.93 -13.35 1.25
C ALA A 52 4.73 -14.03 0.13
N LYS A 53 5.14 -15.29 0.34
CA LYS A 53 5.84 -16.07 -0.70
C LYS A 53 4.99 -16.24 -1.96
N GLU A 54 3.71 -16.62 -1.81
CA GLU A 54 2.78 -16.76 -2.95
C GLU A 54 2.70 -15.45 -3.76
N LEU A 55 2.63 -14.29 -3.12
CA LEU A 55 2.57 -12.99 -3.79
C LEU A 55 3.90 -12.62 -4.48
N PHE A 56 5.04 -12.91 -3.85
CA PHE A 56 6.36 -12.71 -4.47
C PHE A 56 6.55 -13.63 -5.69
N ASP A 57 6.13 -14.89 -5.59
CA ASP A 57 6.23 -15.88 -6.69
C ASP A 57 5.39 -15.47 -7.91
N GLN A 58 4.30 -14.71 -7.72
CA GLN A 58 3.50 -14.11 -8.78
C GLN A 58 4.17 -12.90 -9.46
N GLY A 59 5.27 -12.39 -8.88
CA GLY A 59 6.05 -11.28 -9.42
C GLY A 59 5.79 -9.93 -8.78
N ILE A 60 5.18 -9.87 -7.60
CA ILE A 60 5.18 -8.67 -6.77
C ILE A 60 6.58 -8.53 -6.16
N HIS A 61 7.14 -7.32 -6.17
CA HIS A 61 8.53 -7.08 -5.77
C HIS A 61 8.65 -6.67 -4.31
N VAL A 62 7.70 -5.88 -3.80
CA VAL A 62 7.66 -5.38 -2.42
C VAL A 62 6.23 -5.40 -1.92
N LEU A 63 6.04 -5.80 -0.67
CA LEU A 63 4.77 -5.77 0.03
C LEU A 63 4.82 -4.72 1.13
N THR A 64 3.82 -3.85 1.17
CA THR A 64 3.61 -2.92 2.27
C THR A 64 2.53 -3.45 3.21
N LEU A 65 2.56 -3.00 4.45
CA LEU A 65 1.59 -3.33 5.48
C LEU A 65 0.84 -2.08 5.94
N GLY A 66 0.08 -2.17 7.01
CA GLY A 66 -0.65 -1.07 7.63
C GLY A 66 -0.98 -1.39 9.10
N ASN A 67 -2.19 -1.04 9.54
CA ASN A 67 -2.60 -1.23 10.94
C ASN A 67 -2.79 -2.71 11.33
N HIS A 68 -2.96 -3.61 10.37
CA HIS A 68 -3.04 -5.06 10.60
C HIS A 68 -1.68 -5.78 10.50
N ALA A 69 -0.56 -5.05 10.51
CA ALA A 69 0.78 -5.61 10.33
C ALA A 69 1.10 -6.79 11.29
N TRP A 70 0.57 -6.74 12.52
CA TRP A 70 0.90 -7.69 13.59
C TRP A 70 -0.22 -8.68 13.92
N ASP A 71 -1.31 -8.71 13.15
CA ASP A 71 -2.45 -9.62 13.42
C ASP A 71 -2.10 -11.10 13.18
N GLN A 72 -1.07 -11.36 12.38
CA GLN A 72 -0.47 -12.69 12.25
C GLN A 72 0.83 -12.74 13.04
N ARG A 73 0.86 -13.50 14.13
CA ARG A 73 2.00 -13.55 15.07
C ARG A 73 3.34 -13.90 14.42
N GLU A 74 3.31 -14.77 13.40
CA GLU A 74 4.53 -15.17 12.70
C GLU A 74 5.22 -14.00 11.97
N MET A 75 4.48 -12.91 11.69
CA MET A 75 5.03 -11.74 11.03
C MET A 75 6.06 -11.03 11.91
N LEU A 76 5.94 -11.08 13.24
CA LEU A 76 6.92 -10.49 14.16
C LEU A 76 8.35 -11.00 13.95
N SER A 77 8.51 -12.27 13.56
CA SER A 77 9.81 -12.86 13.23
C SER A 77 10.12 -12.82 11.74
N TYR A 78 9.11 -13.12 10.90
CA TYR A 78 9.34 -13.26 9.47
C TYR A 78 9.71 -11.94 8.78
N ILE A 79 9.23 -10.80 9.27
CA ILE A 79 9.55 -9.48 8.70
C ILE A 79 11.05 -9.15 8.81
N GLU A 80 11.74 -9.67 9.83
CA GLU A 80 13.20 -9.53 9.98
C GLU A 80 13.96 -10.38 8.94
N GLU A 81 13.40 -11.52 8.54
CA GLU A 81 13.98 -12.40 7.53
C GLU A 81 13.73 -11.89 6.10
N CYS A 82 12.71 -11.06 5.91
CA CYS A 82 12.23 -10.64 4.59
C CYS A 82 12.14 -9.11 4.47
N PRO A 83 13.24 -8.42 4.13
CA PRO A 83 13.27 -6.95 4.05
C PRO A 83 12.36 -6.36 2.94
N LYS A 84 11.83 -7.19 2.04
CA LYS A 84 10.84 -6.80 1.02
C LYS A 84 9.43 -6.60 1.58
N ILE A 85 9.22 -6.87 2.86
CA ILE A 85 7.98 -6.57 3.59
C ILE A 85 8.24 -5.31 4.41
N VAL A 86 7.48 -4.25 4.13
CA VAL A 86 7.71 -2.91 4.69
C VAL A 86 6.54 -2.55 5.61
N ARG A 87 6.85 -2.24 6.88
CA ARG A 87 5.87 -1.73 7.86
C ARG A 87 5.98 -0.21 7.99
N ALA A 88 5.11 0.44 8.76
CA ALA A 88 5.17 1.88 8.93
C ALA A 88 6.50 2.37 9.50
N ILE A 89 7.06 3.41 8.86
CA ILE A 89 8.33 4.01 9.27
C ILE A 89 8.23 4.71 10.63
N ASN A 90 7.04 5.17 10.98
CA ASN A 90 6.74 5.88 12.22
C ASN A 90 6.28 4.97 13.37
N TYR A 91 6.60 3.69 13.35
CA TYR A 91 6.56 2.86 14.57
C TYR A 91 7.69 3.28 15.52
N PRO A 92 7.48 3.20 16.86
CA PRO A 92 8.53 3.44 17.84
C PRO A 92 9.78 2.58 17.61
N LYS A 93 10.93 3.04 18.13
CA LYS A 93 12.17 2.27 18.08
C LYS A 93 12.00 0.86 18.67
N GLY A 94 12.63 -0.15 18.04
CA GLY A 94 12.64 -1.52 18.53
C GLY A 94 11.48 -2.39 18.01
N VAL A 95 10.56 -1.85 17.24
CA VAL A 95 9.53 -2.64 16.55
C VAL A 95 10.18 -3.42 15.40
N PRO A 96 9.89 -4.72 15.23
CA PRO A 96 10.49 -5.56 14.19
C PRO A 96 10.31 -5.01 12.77
N GLY A 97 11.23 -5.36 11.87
CA GLY A 97 11.22 -4.98 10.47
C GLY A 97 11.60 -3.52 10.21
N LYS A 98 11.47 -3.11 8.96
CA LYS A 98 11.88 -1.77 8.49
C LYS A 98 10.70 -1.02 7.89
N GLY A 99 10.75 0.32 7.97
CA GLY A 99 9.77 1.23 7.40
C GLY A 99 10.01 1.57 5.93
N GLU A 100 11.08 1.01 5.36
CA GLU A 100 11.47 1.22 3.97
C GLU A 100 12.23 0.04 3.40
N PHE A 101 12.22 -0.03 2.06
CA PHE A 101 13.07 -0.93 1.30
C PHE A 101 13.54 -0.26 0.01
N LYS A 102 14.86 -0.32 -0.26
CA LYS A 102 15.44 0.13 -1.53
C LYS A 102 15.62 -1.06 -2.44
N ILE A 103 14.87 -1.10 -3.54
CA ILE A 103 15.05 -2.08 -4.60
C ILE A 103 15.95 -1.50 -5.70
N ILE A 104 16.88 -2.32 -6.21
CA ILE A 104 17.73 -2.00 -7.35
C ILE A 104 17.29 -2.89 -8.50
N LEU A 105 16.93 -2.27 -9.63
CA LEU A 105 16.55 -2.96 -10.86
C LEU A 105 17.78 -3.49 -11.60
N ASN A 106 17.57 -4.42 -12.54
CA ASN A 106 18.66 -5.03 -13.30
C ASN A 106 19.44 -4.02 -14.17
N ASP A 107 18.83 -2.89 -14.51
CA ASP A 107 19.45 -1.80 -15.27
C ASP A 107 20.16 -0.75 -14.39
N GLY A 108 20.22 -0.99 -13.08
CA GLY A 108 20.86 -0.14 -12.09
C GLY A 108 19.98 0.96 -11.52
N ARG A 109 18.77 1.19 -12.06
CA ARG A 109 17.81 2.13 -11.45
C ARG A 109 17.36 1.64 -10.10
N SER A 110 17.06 2.56 -9.18
CA SER A 110 16.61 2.21 -7.85
C SER A 110 15.34 2.93 -7.44
N LEU A 111 14.46 2.22 -6.71
CA LEU A 111 13.25 2.75 -6.09
C LEU A 111 13.33 2.54 -4.59
N ILE A 112 13.08 3.59 -3.80
CA ILE A 112 12.85 3.49 -2.36
C ILE A 112 11.35 3.41 -2.13
N VAL A 113 10.91 2.36 -1.45
CA VAL A 113 9.53 2.17 -1.02
C VAL A 113 9.46 2.45 0.46
N ILE A 114 8.65 3.41 0.86
CA ILE A 114 8.41 3.79 2.26
C ILE A 114 6.95 3.50 2.58
N GLN A 115 6.67 2.90 3.72
CA GLN A 115 5.32 2.84 4.25
C GLN A 115 5.21 3.78 5.45
N THR A 116 4.15 4.56 5.49
CA THR A 116 3.87 5.50 6.58
C THR A 116 2.41 5.39 7.00
N MET A 117 2.15 5.41 8.30
CA MET A 117 0.79 5.35 8.84
C MET A 117 0.40 6.69 9.47
N LEU A 118 -0.75 7.23 9.06
CA LEU A 118 -1.34 8.44 9.61
C LEU A 118 -1.94 8.17 11.00
N ARG A 119 -2.41 9.19 11.71
CA ARG A 119 -2.82 9.06 13.10
C ARG A 119 -4.31 9.35 13.35
N LEU A 120 -4.92 10.24 12.55
CA LEU A 120 -6.33 10.59 12.76
C LEU A 120 -7.25 9.39 12.51
N PHE A 121 -8.03 9.06 13.51
CA PHE A 121 -8.98 7.93 13.52
C PHE A 121 -8.37 6.53 13.44
N MET A 122 -7.04 6.40 13.50
CA MET A 122 -6.35 5.10 13.41
C MET A 122 -6.26 4.36 14.76
N GLY A 123 -6.39 5.07 15.89
CA GLY A 123 -6.40 4.45 17.23
C GLY A 123 -5.06 3.82 17.67
N MET A 124 -3.95 4.16 16.99
CA MET A 124 -2.63 3.60 17.25
C MET A 124 -1.66 4.64 17.82
N ASN A 125 -0.81 4.21 18.76
CA ASN A 125 0.27 5.05 19.30
C ASN A 125 1.50 5.01 18.38
N LEU A 126 1.55 5.92 17.43
CA LEU A 126 2.62 6.06 16.45
C LEU A 126 3.34 7.40 16.63
N ASP A 127 4.62 7.43 16.27
CA ASP A 127 5.37 8.66 16.14
C ASP A 127 4.79 9.54 15.02
N ASP A 128 5.19 10.81 14.98
CA ASP A 128 4.72 11.76 13.98
C ASP A 128 5.11 11.32 12.56
N PRO A 129 4.14 11.03 11.67
CA PRO A 129 4.41 10.58 10.30
C PRO A 129 5.11 11.63 9.44
N PHE A 130 4.81 12.92 9.64
CA PHE A 130 5.44 14.02 8.92
C PHE A 130 6.91 14.15 9.30
N ALA A 131 7.21 14.13 10.60
CA ALA A 131 8.57 14.18 11.09
C ALA A 131 9.39 12.95 10.69
N ALA A 132 8.81 11.75 10.80
CA ALA A 132 9.49 10.50 10.43
C ALA A 132 9.91 10.50 8.96
N VAL A 133 9.00 10.89 8.05
CA VAL A 133 9.30 10.95 6.62
C VAL A 133 10.23 12.12 6.28
N ALA A 134 10.04 13.30 6.88
CA ALA A 134 10.96 14.43 6.67
C ALA A 134 12.40 14.08 7.07
N ASN A 135 12.59 13.44 8.22
CA ASN A 135 13.88 12.96 8.67
C ASN A 135 14.49 11.95 7.70
N ARG A 136 13.69 11.03 7.18
CA ARG A 136 14.17 10.05 6.21
C ARG A 136 14.57 10.69 4.89
N LEU A 137 13.80 11.64 4.39
CA LEU A 137 14.06 12.33 3.13
C LEU A 137 15.22 13.35 3.22
N SER A 138 15.67 13.70 4.41
CA SER A 138 16.76 14.68 4.58
C SER A 138 18.11 14.24 3.98
N SER A 139 18.31 12.93 3.83
CA SER A 139 19.53 12.33 3.25
C SER A 139 19.31 11.76 1.84
N GLU A 140 18.10 11.87 1.28
CA GLU A 140 17.80 11.36 -0.05
C GLU A 140 17.45 12.51 -1.01
N TYR A 141 18.03 12.44 -2.20
CA TYR A 141 17.81 13.42 -3.25
C TYR A 141 17.30 12.68 -4.49
N LEU A 142 16.01 12.85 -4.76
CA LEU A 142 15.34 12.24 -5.91
C LEU A 142 16.06 12.60 -7.21
N GLY A 143 16.34 11.60 -8.05
CA GLY A 143 17.12 11.76 -9.27
C GLY A 143 18.66 11.78 -9.07
N THR A 144 19.14 11.78 -7.82
CA THR A 144 20.57 11.77 -7.50
C THR A 144 20.99 10.51 -6.71
N THR A 145 20.40 10.28 -5.55
CA THR A 145 20.71 9.11 -4.72
C THR A 145 19.83 7.90 -5.03
N CYS A 146 18.68 8.15 -5.66
CA CYS A 146 17.73 7.15 -6.16
C CYS A 146 16.95 7.70 -7.35
N ASN A 147 16.40 6.78 -8.18
CA ASN A 147 15.61 7.14 -9.36
C ASN A 147 14.12 7.30 -9.06
N GLY A 148 13.68 6.84 -7.90
CA GLY A 148 12.30 6.99 -7.46
C GLY A 148 12.15 6.81 -5.96
N ILE A 149 11.11 7.45 -5.40
CA ILE A 149 10.65 7.25 -4.02
C ILE A 149 9.14 7.13 -4.08
N LEU A 150 8.60 6.01 -3.60
CA LEU A 150 7.16 5.80 -3.48
C LEU A 150 6.80 5.66 -2.01
N ILE A 151 5.77 6.39 -1.58
CA ILE A 151 5.22 6.31 -0.23
C ILE A 151 3.84 5.64 -0.31
N ASP A 152 3.67 4.51 0.38
CA ASP A 152 2.36 3.99 0.76
C ASP A 152 1.90 4.74 2.01
N LEU A 153 0.88 5.59 1.84
CA LEU A 153 0.33 6.46 2.88
C LEU A 153 -0.95 5.85 3.44
N HIS A 154 -0.79 5.06 4.49
CA HIS A 154 -1.86 4.30 5.10
C HIS A 154 -2.60 5.10 6.17
N GLY A 155 -3.90 5.32 6.02
CA GLY A 155 -4.68 6.07 7.01
C GLY A 155 -6.12 6.36 6.59
N GLU A 156 -6.93 6.78 7.57
CA GLU A 156 -8.37 7.00 7.39
C GLU A 156 -8.68 8.42 6.85
N ALA A 157 -8.10 9.45 7.46
CA ALA A 157 -8.54 10.83 7.24
C ALA A 157 -8.03 11.41 5.92
N THR A 158 -8.94 11.78 5.02
CA THR A 158 -8.62 12.39 3.73
C THR A 158 -7.87 13.71 3.85
N SER A 159 -8.21 14.53 4.85
CA SER A 159 -7.53 15.80 5.11
C SER A 159 -6.07 15.60 5.52
N GLU A 160 -5.79 14.62 6.37
CA GLU A 160 -4.42 14.30 6.79
C GLU A 160 -3.61 13.74 5.60
N LYS A 161 -4.22 12.89 4.77
CA LYS A 161 -3.61 12.39 3.52
C LYS A 161 -3.23 13.53 2.57
N ASN A 162 -4.15 14.47 2.31
CA ASN A 162 -3.89 15.61 1.44
C ASN A 162 -2.80 16.54 2.02
N ALA A 163 -2.86 16.84 3.32
CA ALA A 163 -1.83 17.65 3.98
C ALA A 163 -0.44 17.00 3.86
N PHE A 164 -0.36 15.68 4.09
CA PHE A 164 0.89 14.94 3.94
C PHE A 164 1.41 14.98 2.49
N ALA A 165 0.51 14.81 1.51
CA ALA A 165 0.89 14.85 0.10
C ALA A 165 1.50 16.19 -0.31
N HIS A 166 0.89 17.30 0.08
CA HIS A 166 1.45 18.65 -0.17
C HIS A 166 2.76 18.91 0.59
N PHE A 167 2.93 18.33 1.78
CA PHE A 167 4.13 18.49 2.59
C PHE A 167 5.40 17.92 1.93
N VAL A 168 5.24 16.82 1.16
CA VAL A 168 6.37 16.17 0.47
C VAL A 168 6.33 16.32 -1.05
N ASP A 169 5.44 17.16 -1.59
CA ASP A 169 5.33 17.39 -3.03
C ASP A 169 6.66 17.88 -3.64
N GLY A 170 7.08 17.25 -4.72
CA GLY A 170 8.36 17.46 -5.40
C GLY A 170 9.56 16.76 -4.78
N LYS A 171 9.40 16.12 -3.60
CA LYS A 171 10.47 15.37 -2.93
C LYS A 171 10.40 13.86 -3.17
N VAL A 172 9.26 13.38 -3.66
CA VAL A 172 9.01 11.96 -3.93
C VAL A 172 8.34 11.77 -5.28
N THR A 173 8.46 10.57 -5.87
CA THR A 173 7.83 10.22 -7.15
C THR A 173 6.33 10.11 -7.01
N ALA A 174 5.87 9.40 -5.96
CA ALA A 174 4.46 9.10 -5.77
C ALA A 174 4.08 8.91 -4.30
N ILE A 175 2.85 9.26 -3.98
CA ILE A 175 2.17 9.01 -2.71
C ILE A 175 0.86 8.31 -3.03
N ILE A 176 0.73 7.08 -2.57
CA ILE A 176 -0.45 6.25 -2.82
C ILE A 176 -1.15 6.01 -1.48
N GLY A 177 -2.35 6.59 -1.34
CA GLY A 177 -3.17 6.36 -0.17
C GLY A 177 -3.78 4.95 -0.17
N THR A 178 -3.87 4.36 1.03
CA THR A 178 -4.44 3.03 1.31
C THR A 178 -5.29 3.08 2.59
N HIS A 179 -5.90 2.01 3.00
CA HIS A 179 -6.68 1.79 4.22
C HIS A 179 -8.20 1.82 4.06
N THR A 180 -8.78 2.78 3.35
CA THR A 180 -10.25 2.92 3.34
C THR A 180 -10.94 1.85 2.50
N HIS A 181 -10.19 1.14 1.66
CA HIS A 181 -10.67 0.13 0.71
C HIS A 181 -11.58 0.69 -0.41
N VAL A 182 -11.82 2.00 -0.43
CA VAL A 182 -12.68 2.65 -1.42
C VAL A 182 -11.82 3.53 -2.34
N PRO A 183 -11.73 3.21 -3.64
CA PRO A 183 -10.92 4.01 -4.56
C PRO A 183 -11.50 5.41 -4.72
N THR A 184 -10.63 6.42 -4.60
CA THR A 184 -11.01 7.82 -4.79
C THR A 184 -10.77 8.27 -6.24
N ALA A 185 -11.50 9.29 -6.67
CA ALA A 185 -11.45 9.79 -8.05
C ALA A 185 -10.42 10.90 -8.29
N ASP A 186 -9.47 11.07 -7.35
CA ASP A 186 -8.60 12.25 -7.28
C ASP A 186 -7.15 12.00 -7.72
N ALA A 187 -6.90 10.90 -8.46
CA ALA A 187 -5.58 10.61 -9.01
C ALA A 187 -5.07 11.78 -9.88
N ARG A 188 -3.95 12.37 -9.50
CA ARG A 188 -3.40 13.56 -10.14
C ARG A 188 -1.90 13.70 -9.95
N LEU A 189 -1.28 14.57 -10.73
CA LEU A 189 0.04 15.12 -10.43
C LEU A 189 -0.14 16.38 -9.60
N LEU A 190 0.55 16.49 -8.49
CA LEU A 190 0.64 17.71 -7.69
C LEU A 190 1.48 18.77 -8.41
N ASP A 191 1.51 19.99 -7.90
CA ASP A 191 2.15 21.14 -8.58
C ASP A 191 3.63 20.90 -8.87
N ASN A 192 4.35 20.23 -7.95
CA ASN A 192 5.77 19.88 -8.10
C ASN A 192 5.98 18.46 -8.68
N LYS A 193 4.94 17.90 -9.34
CA LYS A 193 5.01 16.62 -10.09
C LYS A 193 5.15 15.35 -9.26
N THR A 194 4.77 15.37 -8.00
CA THR A 194 4.52 14.12 -7.27
C THR A 194 3.17 13.54 -7.71
N ALA A 195 3.13 12.25 -8.07
CA ALA A 195 1.88 11.57 -8.34
C ALA A 195 1.14 11.29 -7.01
N TYR A 196 -0.17 11.53 -6.97
CA TYR A 196 -0.96 11.38 -5.75
C TYR A 196 -2.36 10.81 -6.03
N ILE A 197 -2.81 9.96 -5.13
CA ILE A 197 -4.20 9.53 -4.98
C ILE A 197 -4.52 9.38 -3.49
N THR A 198 -5.70 9.85 -3.06
CA THR A 198 -6.12 9.78 -1.65
C THR A 198 -6.32 8.33 -1.17
N ASP A 199 -6.93 7.47 -1.99
CA ASP A 199 -6.99 6.03 -1.72
C ASP A 199 -7.10 5.26 -3.04
N VAL A 200 -6.26 4.24 -3.18
CA VAL A 200 -6.22 3.41 -4.38
C VAL A 200 -7.33 2.34 -4.40
N GLY A 201 -7.99 2.15 -3.25
CA GLY A 201 -9.00 1.12 -3.05
C GLY A 201 -8.42 -0.26 -2.73
N MET A 202 -9.29 -1.23 -2.48
CA MET A 202 -8.89 -2.60 -2.20
C MET A 202 -8.80 -3.47 -3.46
N THR A 203 -8.01 -4.51 -3.35
CA THR A 203 -8.06 -5.67 -4.25
C THR A 203 -8.83 -6.78 -3.54
N GLY A 204 -10.08 -6.99 -3.95
CA GLY A 204 -11.01 -7.86 -3.22
C GLY A 204 -12.42 -7.88 -3.80
N ASP A 205 -13.34 -8.49 -3.07
CA ASP A 205 -14.76 -8.57 -3.44
C ASP A 205 -15.48 -7.25 -3.08
N TYR A 206 -15.92 -6.49 -4.08
CA TYR A 206 -16.66 -5.24 -3.90
C TYR A 206 -18.15 -5.43 -3.57
N ASN A 207 -18.68 -6.66 -3.68
CA ASN A 207 -20.02 -6.98 -3.20
C ASN A 207 -20.01 -7.31 -1.70
N SER A 208 -19.45 -6.42 -0.91
CA SER A 208 -19.08 -6.57 0.51
C SER A 208 -19.22 -5.25 1.26
N VAL A 209 -18.95 -5.26 2.55
CA VAL A 209 -18.70 -4.03 3.31
C VAL A 209 -17.19 -3.88 3.46
N ILE A 210 -16.58 -3.08 2.62
CA ILE A 210 -15.13 -2.84 2.54
C ILE A 210 -14.27 -4.12 2.60
N GLY A 211 -14.71 -5.16 1.88
CA GLY A 211 -14.02 -6.45 1.81
C GLY A 211 -14.54 -7.50 2.78
N MET A 212 -15.36 -7.16 3.75
CA MET A 212 -15.95 -8.09 4.72
C MET A 212 -17.35 -8.53 4.29
N ASP A 213 -17.74 -9.74 4.64
CA ASP A 213 -19.11 -10.22 4.46
C ASP A 213 -20.12 -9.24 5.07
N LYS A 214 -21.27 -9.07 4.41
CA LYS A 214 -22.22 -8.00 4.73
C LYS A 214 -22.96 -8.18 6.03
N GLU A 215 -23.24 -9.42 6.45
CA GLU A 215 -24.17 -9.69 7.54
C GLU A 215 -23.71 -9.06 8.86
N ASN A 216 -22.47 -9.32 9.26
CA ASN A 216 -21.94 -8.83 10.53
C ASN A 216 -21.78 -7.30 10.58
N PRO A 217 -21.23 -6.61 9.60
CA PRO A 217 -21.20 -5.15 9.59
C PRO A 217 -22.60 -4.51 9.60
N ILE A 218 -23.53 -5.03 8.78
CA ILE A 218 -24.93 -4.53 8.75
C ILE A 218 -25.58 -4.71 10.11
N HIS A 219 -25.43 -5.88 10.74
CA HIS A 219 -25.93 -6.13 12.09
C HIS A 219 -25.36 -5.11 13.09
N GLY A 220 -24.04 -4.90 13.08
CA GLY A 220 -23.37 -3.96 13.97
C GLY A 220 -23.92 -2.54 13.87
N PHE A 221 -24.08 -2.04 12.64
CA PHE A 221 -24.59 -0.69 12.39
C PHE A 221 -26.08 -0.55 12.69
N THR A 222 -26.90 -1.59 12.46
CA THR A 222 -28.35 -1.50 12.65
C THR A 222 -28.79 -1.82 14.08
N LYS A 223 -28.01 -2.59 14.84
CA LYS A 223 -28.34 -3.01 16.21
C LYS A 223 -27.52 -2.31 17.28
N GLY A 224 -26.44 -1.61 16.93
CA GLY A 224 -25.58 -0.91 17.85
C GLY A 224 -24.63 -1.81 18.68
N TYR A 225 -24.59 -3.11 18.38
CA TYR A 225 -23.62 -4.04 18.97
C TYR A 225 -23.11 -5.02 17.93
N ARG A 226 -21.90 -5.53 18.14
CA ARG A 226 -21.28 -6.51 17.23
C ARG A 226 -21.90 -7.89 17.46
N SER A 227 -22.14 -8.64 16.39
CA SER A 227 -22.39 -10.08 16.46
C SER A 227 -21.15 -10.81 16.99
N GLU A 228 -21.31 -12.04 17.40
CA GLU A 228 -20.18 -12.85 17.89
C GLU A 228 -19.14 -13.09 16.77
N GLY A 229 -17.87 -13.07 17.16
CA GLY A 229 -16.73 -13.40 16.30
C GLY A 229 -16.13 -12.21 15.55
N ARG A 230 -15.06 -12.49 14.78
CA ARG A 230 -14.42 -11.53 13.88
C ARG A 230 -15.21 -11.42 12.58
N PHE A 231 -15.11 -10.26 11.94
CA PHE A 231 -15.60 -10.11 10.56
C PHE A 231 -14.86 -11.09 9.63
N ILE A 232 -15.61 -11.70 8.73
CA ILE A 232 -15.10 -12.69 7.76
C ILE A 232 -14.99 -11.98 6.41
N PRO A 233 -13.87 -12.08 5.67
CA PRO A 233 -13.78 -11.53 4.33
C PRO A 233 -14.80 -12.13 3.38
N ALA A 234 -15.40 -11.29 2.55
CA ALA A 234 -16.26 -11.73 1.47
C ALA A 234 -15.47 -12.62 0.50
N ASN A 235 -16.14 -13.61 -0.09
CA ASN A 235 -15.50 -14.67 -0.88
C ASN A 235 -16.06 -14.77 -2.31
N GLY A 236 -16.65 -13.70 -2.83
CA GLY A 236 -17.12 -13.59 -4.20
C GLY A 236 -15.99 -13.28 -5.19
N LYS A 237 -16.37 -12.89 -6.41
CA LYS A 237 -15.42 -12.51 -7.46
C LYS A 237 -14.73 -11.19 -7.07
N GLY A 238 -13.41 -11.26 -6.84
CA GLY A 238 -12.61 -10.09 -6.55
C GLY A 238 -12.25 -9.29 -7.80
N LYS A 239 -11.99 -7.99 -7.59
CA LYS A 239 -11.38 -7.09 -8.56
C LYS A 239 -10.03 -6.63 -8.06
N ILE A 240 -9.09 -6.34 -8.96
CA ILE A 240 -7.87 -5.62 -8.67
C ILE A 240 -8.13 -4.13 -8.82
N CYS A 241 -7.83 -3.35 -7.79
CA CYS A 241 -7.63 -1.91 -7.89
C CYS A 241 -6.15 -1.57 -7.78
N GLY A 242 -5.71 -0.61 -8.56
CA GLY A 242 -4.33 -0.18 -8.54
C GLY A 242 -4.10 1.12 -9.31
N VAL A 243 -2.87 1.57 -9.27
CA VAL A 243 -2.39 2.70 -10.05
C VAL A 243 -1.15 2.32 -10.84
N PHE A 244 -1.08 2.85 -12.05
CA PHE A 244 0.11 2.87 -12.87
C PHE A 244 0.74 4.26 -12.84
N ILE A 245 2.05 4.33 -12.63
CA ILE A 245 2.81 5.57 -12.52
C ILE A 245 3.98 5.50 -13.47
N GLU A 246 4.22 6.59 -14.21
CA GLU A 246 5.45 6.77 -14.98
C GLU A 246 6.23 7.98 -14.46
N SER A 247 7.52 7.78 -14.21
CA SER A 247 8.43 8.83 -13.76
C SER A 247 9.59 9.03 -14.72
N ASN A 248 10.14 10.23 -14.70
CA ASN A 248 11.35 10.59 -15.41
C ASN A 248 12.57 10.01 -14.68
N ASP A 249 13.37 9.20 -15.36
CA ASP A 249 14.53 8.53 -14.75
C ASP A 249 15.67 9.49 -14.33
N LYS A 250 15.69 10.74 -14.86
CA LYS A 250 16.73 11.73 -14.53
C LYS A 250 16.45 12.47 -13.23
N ASN A 251 15.19 12.84 -12.99
CA ASN A 251 14.80 13.62 -11.81
C ASN A 251 13.86 12.89 -10.86
N GLY A 252 13.41 11.68 -11.22
CA GLY A 252 12.54 10.83 -10.42
C GLY A 252 11.08 11.30 -10.29
N LEU A 253 10.72 12.48 -10.82
CA LEU A 253 9.38 13.04 -10.72
C LEU A 253 8.42 12.35 -11.69
N ALA A 254 7.16 12.21 -11.28
CA ALA A 254 6.13 11.61 -12.10
C ALA A 254 5.66 12.54 -13.21
N TYR A 255 5.29 11.96 -14.35
CA TYR A 255 4.61 12.68 -15.44
C TYR A 255 3.30 12.02 -15.84
N ARG A 256 2.97 10.84 -15.28
CA ARG A 256 1.70 10.14 -15.47
C ARG A 256 1.31 9.37 -14.24
N ILE A 257 0.00 9.41 -13.92
CA ILE A 257 -0.68 8.51 -12.99
C ILE A 257 -2.00 8.09 -13.63
N GLU A 258 -2.30 6.79 -13.59
CA GLU A 258 -3.54 6.22 -14.14
C GLU A 258 -4.07 5.16 -13.17
N THR A 259 -5.32 5.28 -12.76
CA THR A 259 -6.00 4.25 -11.97
C THR A 259 -6.53 3.14 -12.87
N PHE A 260 -6.58 1.93 -12.34
CA PHE A 260 -7.25 0.81 -13.00
C PHE A 260 -8.05 -0.02 -12.01
N GLN A 261 -9.16 -0.58 -12.48
CA GLN A 261 -9.95 -1.58 -11.79
C GLN A 261 -10.31 -2.69 -12.78
N ILE A 262 -9.92 -3.93 -12.50
CA ILE A 262 -10.06 -5.08 -13.39
C ILE A 262 -10.80 -6.21 -12.67
#